data_5f717f0f73a6b2c154769e38aae2dc76
#
_entry.id   5f717f0f73a6b2c154769e38aae2dc76
#
_cell.length_a   1.000
_cell.length_b   1.000
_cell.length_c   1.000
_cell.angle_alpha   90.00
_cell.angle_beta   90.00
_cell.angle_gamma   90.00
#
_symmetry.space_group_name_H-M   'P 1'
#
loop_
_entity.id
_entity.type
_entity.pdbx_description
1 polymer ?
#
loop_
_entity_poly.entity_id
_entity_poly.type
_entity_poly.pdbx_seq_one_letter_code
_entity_poly.pdbx_strand_id
1 'polypeptide(L)'
;MLGHVGMRDAVVWSQAMDASKMKFTYWESDQPRPISKSAYGNRDENNCSVYQIDGLEPNVRYEGLVQTWEGRSVSDTMVWVTQELWQYRTDPPQFTFATGSCAFINEEQYDRPGTPYGGDYQTFKSIAKEDFEGMLWLGDNVYLREVDVSSRAGYRYRYEQMRQLPELQGLLSKGSHYAIWDDHDFGPDNSDGS
;
A
#
# COMPACT_ATOMS: atom_id res chain seq x y z
N MET A 1 0.70 -3.87 1.98
CA MET A 1 0.66 -2.42 2.26
C MET A 1 -0.07 -2.20 3.58
N LEU A 2 0.50 -1.39 4.47
CA LEU A 2 -0.21 -0.91 5.65
C LEU A 2 -1.23 0.16 5.24
N GLY A 3 -2.44 0.05 5.77
CA GLY A 3 -3.42 1.12 5.75
C GLY A 3 -3.38 1.89 7.05
N HIS A 4 -4.55 2.15 7.64
CA HIS A 4 -4.64 2.83 8.93
C HIS A 4 -3.99 2.03 10.06
N VAL A 5 -3.30 2.72 10.97
CA VAL A 5 -2.81 2.19 12.23
C VAL A 5 -3.32 3.08 13.36
N GLY A 6 -4.16 2.52 14.20
CA GLY A 6 -4.72 3.19 15.37
C GLY A 6 -3.99 2.84 16.67
N MET A 7 -4.64 3.11 17.81
CA MET A 7 -4.13 2.78 19.14
C MET A 7 -4.23 1.28 19.44
N ARG A 8 -5.25 0.60 18.89
CA ARG A 8 -5.57 -0.80 19.18
C ARG A 8 -5.96 -1.63 17.96
N ASP A 9 -5.77 -1.06 16.79
CA ASP A 9 -6.17 -1.67 15.52
C ASP A 9 -5.18 -1.32 14.41
N ALA A 10 -5.18 -2.13 13.38
CA ALA A 10 -4.48 -1.86 12.14
C ALA A 10 -5.22 -2.50 10.96
N VAL A 11 -5.03 -1.94 9.79
CA VAL A 11 -5.55 -2.49 8.54
C VAL A 11 -4.38 -2.80 7.62
N VAL A 12 -4.38 -4.01 7.07
CA VAL A 12 -3.41 -4.43 6.06
C VAL A 12 -4.14 -4.78 4.78
N TRP A 13 -3.62 -4.31 3.68
CA TRP A 13 -4.10 -4.62 2.34
C TRP A 13 -3.06 -5.46 1.59
N SER A 14 -3.52 -6.46 0.86
CA SER A 14 -2.69 -7.23 -0.07
C SER A 14 -3.42 -7.50 -1.37
N GLN A 15 -2.66 -7.74 -2.43
CA GLN A 15 -3.15 -8.16 -3.73
C GLN A 15 -2.40 -9.42 -4.16
N ALA A 16 -3.14 -10.44 -4.59
CA ALA A 16 -2.58 -11.67 -5.12
C ALA A 16 -2.71 -11.69 -6.65
N MET A 17 -1.91 -12.52 -7.32
CA MET A 17 -2.01 -12.72 -8.78
C MET A 17 -3.28 -13.49 -9.18
N ASP A 18 -3.84 -14.22 -8.23
CA ASP A 18 -5.06 -14.99 -8.40
C ASP A 18 -5.92 -14.92 -7.12
N ALA A 19 -7.12 -15.50 -7.16
CA ALA A 19 -8.03 -15.54 -6.01
C ALA A 19 -7.64 -16.61 -4.97
N SER A 20 -6.36 -16.90 -4.81
CA SER A 20 -5.89 -17.85 -3.82
C SER A 20 -6.12 -17.35 -2.40
N LYS A 21 -6.23 -18.30 -1.49
CA LYS A 21 -6.34 -17.98 -0.07
C LYS A 21 -5.00 -17.52 0.46
N MET A 22 -5.00 -16.36 1.07
CA MET A 22 -3.84 -15.74 1.69
C MET A 22 -4.04 -15.65 3.19
N LYS A 23 -2.95 -15.49 3.93
CA LYS A 23 -2.98 -15.16 5.35
C LYS A 23 -2.01 -14.04 5.66
N PHE A 24 -2.38 -13.19 6.58
CA PHE A 24 -1.49 -12.24 7.22
C PHE A 24 -1.12 -12.77 8.59
N THR A 25 0.17 -12.90 8.85
CA THR A 25 0.71 -13.34 10.14
C THR A 25 1.48 -12.18 10.76
N TYR A 26 1.22 -11.88 12.02
CA TYR A 26 1.84 -10.78 12.75
C TYR A 26 2.17 -11.16 14.18
N TRP A 27 3.07 -10.44 14.80
CA TRP A 27 3.54 -10.65 16.17
C TRP A 27 4.05 -9.33 16.79
N GLU A 28 4.12 -9.27 18.10
CA GLU A 28 4.84 -8.21 18.79
C GLU A 28 6.35 -8.44 18.63
N SER A 29 7.11 -7.38 18.29
CA SER A 29 8.54 -7.53 18.00
C SER A 29 9.33 -8.12 19.18
N ASP A 30 8.95 -7.78 20.41
CA ASP A 30 9.61 -8.24 21.63
C ASP A 30 9.09 -9.60 22.15
N GLN A 31 7.94 -10.04 21.67
CA GLN A 31 7.29 -11.29 22.09
C GLN A 31 6.73 -12.04 20.90
N PRO A 32 7.56 -12.74 20.12
CA PRO A 32 7.16 -13.33 18.85
C PRO A 32 6.20 -14.52 19.04
N ARG A 33 4.94 -14.21 19.33
CA ARG A 33 3.83 -15.17 19.31
C ARG A 33 2.96 -14.86 18.10
N PRO A 34 3.13 -15.59 16.98
CA PRO A 34 2.47 -15.24 15.75
C PRO A 34 0.94 -15.45 15.83
N ILE A 35 0.21 -14.45 15.40
CA ILE A 35 -1.23 -14.47 15.21
C ILE A 35 -1.50 -14.39 13.71
N SER A 36 -2.44 -15.17 13.18
CA SER A 36 -2.74 -15.17 11.76
C SER A 36 -4.19 -14.80 11.48
N LYS A 37 -4.40 -13.92 10.54
CA LYS A 37 -5.70 -13.61 9.91
C LYS A 37 -5.68 -14.13 8.48
N SER A 38 -6.77 -14.72 8.02
CA SER A 38 -6.88 -15.25 6.66
C SER A 38 -7.94 -14.50 5.87
N ALA A 39 -7.68 -14.30 4.60
CA ALA A 39 -8.65 -13.79 3.64
C ALA A 39 -8.48 -14.47 2.28
N TYR A 40 -9.55 -14.44 1.48
CA TYR A 40 -9.50 -14.79 0.06
C TYR A 40 -9.43 -13.51 -0.76
N GLY A 41 -8.61 -13.52 -1.79
CA GLY A 41 -8.63 -12.47 -2.80
C GLY A 41 -10.02 -12.39 -3.43
N ASN A 42 -10.61 -11.20 -3.43
CA ASN A 42 -11.87 -10.95 -4.11
C ASN A 42 -11.60 -10.71 -5.61
N ARG A 43 -12.07 -11.62 -6.47
CA ARG A 43 -11.89 -11.48 -7.93
C ARG A 43 -12.53 -10.21 -8.49
N ASP A 44 -13.67 -9.80 -7.96
CA ASP A 44 -14.35 -8.58 -8.39
C ASP A 44 -13.59 -7.31 -7.98
N GLU A 45 -12.74 -7.43 -6.96
CA GLU A 45 -11.85 -6.39 -6.45
C GLU A 45 -10.38 -6.68 -6.79
N ASN A 46 -10.14 -7.29 -7.93
CA ASN A 46 -8.81 -7.57 -8.46
C ASN A 46 -7.92 -8.44 -7.55
N ASN A 47 -8.50 -9.47 -6.95
CA ASN A 47 -7.86 -10.38 -6.01
C ASN A 47 -7.26 -9.68 -4.77
N CYS A 48 -7.81 -8.53 -4.40
CA CYS A 48 -7.41 -7.82 -3.19
C CYS A 48 -7.98 -8.49 -1.94
N SER A 49 -7.25 -8.39 -0.86
CA SER A 49 -7.63 -8.85 0.47
C SER A 49 -7.35 -7.75 1.50
N VAL A 50 -8.28 -7.55 2.42
CA VAL A 50 -8.13 -6.62 3.53
C VAL A 50 -8.16 -7.41 4.84
N TYR A 51 -7.16 -7.18 5.68
CA TYR A 51 -7.05 -7.78 7.00
C TYR A 51 -7.27 -6.70 8.04
N GLN A 52 -8.37 -6.80 8.76
CA GLN A 52 -8.62 -5.96 9.93
C GLN A 52 -8.06 -6.65 11.17
N ILE A 53 -7.23 -5.95 11.89
CA ILE A 53 -6.51 -6.44 13.06
C ILE A 53 -6.96 -5.60 14.23
N ASP A 54 -7.56 -6.24 15.21
CA ASP A 54 -8.11 -5.60 16.40
C ASP A 54 -7.43 -6.16 17.65
N GLY A 55 -7.58 -5.46 18.77
CA GLY A 55 -7.09 -5.89 20.07
C GLY A 55 -5.59 -5.79 20.24
N LEU A 56 -4.95 -4.89 19.49
CA LEU A 56 -3.54 -4.57 19.65
C LEU A 56 -3.32 -3.76 20.94
N GLU A 57 -2.13 -3.86 21.50
CA GLU A 57 -1.72 -3.01 22.62
C GLU A 57 -1.19 -1.67 22.10
N PRO A 58 -1.53 -0.53 22.78
CA PRO A 58 -1.04 0.78 22.40
C PRO A 58 0.46 0.94 22.65
N ASN A 59 1.12 1.72 21.79
CA ASN A 59 2.56 2.00 21.87
C ASN A 59 3.43 0.73 21.80
N VAL A 60 2.99 -0.26 21.03
CA VAL A 60 3.71 -1.52 20.83
C VAL A 60 4.14 -1.65 19.38
N ARG A 61 5.34 -2.11 19.17
CA ARG A 61 5.91 -2.42 17.86
C ARG A 61 5.48 -3.82 17.42
N TYR A 62 4.88 -3.89 16.26
CA TYR A 62 4.46 -5.12 15.62
C TYR A 62 5.23 -5.34 14.33
N GLU A 63 5.37 -6.59 13.99
CA GLU A 63 5.87 -7.06 12.70
C GLU A 63 4.88 -8.02 12.07
N GLY A 64 4.82 -8.06 10.75
CA GLY A 64 3.94 -8.99 10.07
C GLY A 64 4.26 -9.12 8.59
N LEU A 65 3.76 -10.21 8.00
CA LEU A 65 3.96 -10.50 6.58
C LEU A 65 2.77 -11.25 5.98
N VAL A 66 2.57 -11.06 4.69
CA VAL A 66 1.59 -11.82 3.92
C VAL A 66 2.22 -13.12 3.43
N GLN A 67 1.46 -14.20 3.54
CA GLN A 67 1.90 -15.54 3.15
C GLN A 67 0.83 -16.21 2.29
N THR A 68 1.25 -17.15 1.43
CA THR A 68 0.30 -18.12 0.86
C THR A 68 -0.31 -18.96 1.99
N TRP A 69 -1.40 -19.67 1.68
CA TRP A 69 -2.01 -20.55 2.68
C TRP A 69 -1.05 -21.64 3.19
N GLU A 70 -0.15 -22.12 2.33
CA GLU A 70 0.88 -23.12 2.65
C GLU A 70 2.04 -22.54 3.49
N GLY A 71 2.08 -21.22 3.69
CA GLY A 71 3.04 -20.55 4.55
C GLY A 71 4.26 -19.95 3.86
N ARG A 72 4.31 -19.93 2.52
CA ARG A 72 5.37 -19.23 1.79
C ARG A 72 5.14 -17.72 1.89
N SER A 73 6.14 -16.97 2.33
CA SER A 73 6.08 -15.50 2.36
C SER A 73 6.01 -14.93 0.95
N VAL A 74 5.14 -13.96 0.75
CA VAL A 74 4.89 -13.28 -0.54
C VAL A 74 4.99 -11.76 -0.42
N SER A 75 5.30 -11.26 0.78
CA SER A 75 5.63 -9.86 1.03
C SER A 75 6.90 -9.76 1.86
N ASP A 76 7.51 -8.57 1.84
CA ASP A 76 8.46 -8.18 2.85
C ASP A 76 7.78 -8.07 4.22
N THR A 77 8.58 -8.10 5.28
CA THR A 77 8.08 -7.87 6.63
C THR A 77 7.67 -6.41 6.77
N MET A 78 6.41 -6.21 7.09
CA MET A 78 5.87 -4.89 7.45
C MET A 78 6.15 -4.64 8.91
N VAL A 79 6.47 -3.39 9.25
CA VAL A 79 6.73 -2.99 10.63
C VAL A 79 5.89 -1.76 10.92
N TRP A 80 5.19 -1.79 12.06
CA TRP A 80 4.41 -0.64 12.51
C TRP A 80 4.44 -0.52 14.04
N VAL A 81 4.13 0.66 14.52
CA VAL A 81 3.93 0.94 15.95
C VAL A 81 2.51 1.46 16.12
N THR A 82 1.76 0.86 17.02
CA THR A 82 0.44 1.38 17.39
C THR A 82 0.57 2.72 18.10
N GLN A 83 -0.39 3.60 17.89
CA GLN A 83 -0.39 4.90 18.56
C GLN A 83 -0.45 4.73 20.09
N GLU A 84 0.22 5.60 20.81
CA GLU A 84 0.10 5.65 22.26
C GLU A 84 -1.31 6.09 22.71
N LEU A 85 -1.68 5.74 23.91
CA LEU A 85 -2.96 6.14 24.50
C LEU A 85 -2.90 7.61 24.98
N TRP A 86 -2.88 8.55 24.06
CA TRP A 86 -2.73 9.97 24.34
C TRP A 86 -4.06 10.69 24.63
N GLN A 87 -5.17 10.26 24.04
CA GLN A 87 -6.48 10.94 24.15
C GLN A 87 -6.88 11.10 25.62
N TYR A 88 -7.19 12.33 26.02
CA TYR A 88 -7.56 12.73 27.38
C TYR A 88 -6.48 12.50 28.46
N ARG A 89 -5.22 12.29 28.07
CA ARG A 89 -4.11 11.98 28.99
C ARG A 89 -2.88 12.85 28.79
N THR A 90 -2.47 13.02 27.55
CA THR A 90 -1.30 13.79 27.15
C THR A 90 -1.61 14.62 25.93
N ASP A 91 -0.70 15.48 25.52
CA ASP A 91 -0.76 16.11 24.21
C ASP A 91 -0.67 15.05 23.10
N PRO A 92 -1.24 15.32 21.90
CA PRO A 92 -1.09 14.41 20.76
C PRO A 92 0.38 14.16 20.43
N PRO A 93 0.77 12.92 20.07
CA PRO A 93 2.13 12.64 19.65
C PRO A 93 2.47 13.42 18.38
N GLN A 94 3.74 13.76 18.24
CA GLN A 94 4.24 14.29 16.97
C GLN A 94 4.25 13.19 15.93
N PHE A 95 3.95 13.54 14.68
CA PHE A 95 4.00 12.62 13.57
C PHE A 95 4.50 13.32 12.31
N THR A 96 5.10 12.56 11.42
CA THR A 96 5.60 13.00 10.12
C THR A 96 4.87 12.28 9.02
N PHE A 97 4.41 13.00 8.01
CA PHE A 97 3.87 12.43 6.77
C PHE A 97 4.77 12.76 5.59
N ALA A 98 5.12 11.73 4.83
CA ALA A 98 5.59 11.93 3.47
C ALA A 98 4.39 12.23 2.56
N THR A 99 4.55 13.13 1.60
CA THR A 99 3.50 13.48 0.64
C THR A 99 4.03 13.40 -0.78
N GLY A 100 3.20 12.97 -1.71
CA GLY A 100 3.56 12.93 -3.13
C GLY A 100 2.33 12.77 -4.01
N SER A 101 2.49 13.13 -5.27
CA SER A 101 1.49 12.99 -6.33
C SER A 101 2.18 12.63 -7.65
N CYS A 102 1.39 12.42 -8.72
CA CYS A 102 1.89 12.29 -10.09
C CYS A 102 2.89 11.13 -10.27
N ALA A 103 2.51 9.95 -9.81
CA ALA A 103 3.33 8.74 -9.85
C ALA A 103 3.25 8.06 -11.22
N PHE A 104 4.00 8.58 -12.21
CA PHE A 104 4.02 8.01 -13.56
C PHE A 104 4.97 6.83 -13.66
N ILE A 105 4.46 5.66 -14.08
CA ILE A 105 5.24 4.47 -14.40
C ILE A 105 5.28 4.29 -15.92
N ASN A 106 6.49 4.31 -16.48
CA ASN A 106 6.70 4.15 -17.91
C ASN A 106 6.54 2.69 -18.33
N GLU A 107 5.91 2.48 -19.47
CA GLU A 107 5.77 1.17 -20.09
C GLU A 107 6.37 1.22 -21.51
N GLU A 108 7.52 0.60 -21.68
CA GLU A 108 8.34 0.72 -22.90
C GLU A 108 7.59 0.38 -24.20
N GLN A 109 6.59 -0.48 -24.11
CA GLN A 109 5.82 -0.91 -25.30
C GLN A 109 4.82 0.15 -25.77
N TYR A 110 4.34 0.99 -24.89
CA TYR A 110 3.21 1.91 -25.15
C TYR A 110 3.56 3.38 -24.91
N ASP A 111 4.53 3.62 -24.05
CA ASP A 111 4.97 4.97 -23.73
C ASP A 111 6.20 5.37 -24.57
N ARG A 112 6.75 6.54 -24.33
CA ARG A 112 7.90 7.03 -25.10
C ARG A 112 9.11 6.10 -24.93
N PRO A 113 9.75 5.68 -26.01
CA PRO A 113 10.98 4.91 -25.93
C PRO A 113 12.12 5.76 -25.32
N GLY A 114 13.00 5.13 -24.57
CA GLY A 114 14.17 5.75 -23.96
C GLY A 114 14.23 5.60 -22.45
N THR A 115 14.92 6.52 -21.79
CA THR A 115 15.03 6.48 -20.32
C THR A 115 13.68 6.77 -19.67
N PRO A 116 13.22 5.89 -18.77
CA PRO A 116 11.97 6.10 -18.03
C PRO A 116 11.99 7.44 -17.26
N TYR A 117 10.81 8.03 -17.09
CA TYR A 117 10.69 9.18 -16.18
C TYR A 117 11.01 8.73 -14.74
N GLY A 118 11.51 9.67 -13.93
CA GLY A 118 11.73 9.44 -12.50
C GLY A 118 13.03 8.71 -12.14
N GLY A 119 14.01 8.63 -13.07
CA GLY A 119 15.34 8.07 -12.76
C GLY A 119 15.28 6.64 -12.23
N ASP A 120 14.67 5.73 -12.98
CA ASP A 120 14.47 4.32 -12.60
C ASP A 120 13.74 4.15 -11.26
N TYR A 121 12.82 5.07 -10.98
CA TYR A 121 11.94 5.04 -9.79
C TYR A 121 12.69 5.10 -8.45
N GLN A 122 13.92 5.61 -8.45
CA GLN A 122 14.75 5.72 -7.24
C GLN A 122 14.12 6.62 -6.17
N THR A 123 13.21 7.52 -6.55
CA THR A 123 12.43 8.36 -5.63
C THR A 123 11.69 7.52 -4.61
N PHE A 124 11.03 6.44 -5.01
CA PHE A 124 10.31 5.54 -4.08
C PHE A 124 11.26 4.90 -3.07
N LYS A 125 12.43 4.44 -3.53
CA LYS A 125 13.47 3.89 -2.64
C LYS A 125 14.03 4.95 -1.69
N SER A 126 14.11 6.19 -2.12
CA SER A 126 14.58 7.30 -1.29
C SER A 126 13.56 7.64 -0.21
N ILE A 127 12.28 7.79 -0.58
CA ILE A 127 11.20 8.04 0.39
C ILE A 127 11.13 6.90 1.41
N ALA A 128 11.27 5.64 0.98
CA ALA A 128 11.24 4.49 1.89
C ALA A 128 12.33 4.51 2.97
N LYS A 129 13.40 5.28 2.79
CA LYS A 129 14.50 5.44 3.78
C LYS A 129 14.24 6.54 4.79
N GLU A 130 13.36 7.48 4.47
CA GLU A 130 13.02 8.58 5.36
C GLU A 130 12.19 8.07 6.54
N ASP A 131 12.23 8.78 7.67
CA ASP A 131 11.45 8.43 8.86
C ASP A 131 10.10 9.16 8.84
N PHE A 132 9.00 8.38 8.74
CA PHE A 132 7.64 8.90 8.71
C PHE A 132 6.64 7.84 9.17
N GLU A 133 5.50 8.25 9.72
CA GLU A 133 4.42 7.38 10.16
C GLU A 133 3.38 7.13 9.08
N GLY A 134 3.32 7.99 8.06
CA GLY A 134 2.36 7.82 6.97
C GLY A 134 2.75 8.49 5.67
N MET A 135 2.19 7.96 4.57
CA MET A 135 2.30 8.51 3.22
C MET A 135 0.93 9.01 2.76
N LEU A 136 0.88 10.25 2.31
CA LEU A 136 -0.29 10.85 1.68
C LEU A 136 -0.07 10.92 0.16
N TRP A 137 -0.85 10.16 -0.58
CA TRP A 137 -0.88 10.18 -2.04
C TRP A 137 -1.92 11.20 -2.47
N LEU A 138 -1.48 12.29 -3.07
CA LEU A 138 -2.30 13.48 -3.34
C LEU A 138 -2.86 13.51 -4.76
N GLY A 139 -3.27 12.35 -5.26
CA GLY A 139 -3.82 12.19 -6.61
C GLY A 139 -2.77 11.80 -7.64
N ASP A 140 -3.23 11.42 -8.82
CA ASP A 140 -2.43 10.83 -9.89
C ASP A 140 -1.57 9.67 -9.39
N ASN A 141 -2.20 8.78 -8.64
CA ASN A 141 -1.53 7.61 -8.10
C ASN A 141 -1.17 6.61 -9.19
N VAL A 142 -1.90 6.66 -10.30
CA VAL A 142 -1.61 5.96 -11.55
C VAL A 142 -1.95 6.87 -12.73
N TYR A 143 -1.41 6.56 -13.88
CA TYR A 143 -1.73 7.25 -15.13
C TYR A 143 -2.40 6.27 -16.09
N LEU A 144 -3.71 6.34 -16.19
CA LEU A 144 -4.48 5.57 -17.18
C LEU A 144 -4.15 6.06 -18.59
N ARG A 145 -4.02 5.12 -19.53
CA ARG A 145 -3.87 5.42 -20.95
C ARG A 145 -5.23 5.29 -21.63
N GLU A 146 -5.37 5.84 -22.83
CA GLU A 146 -6.61 5.75 -23.59
C GLU A 146 -7.13 4.32 -23.75
N VAL A 147 -6.22 3.35 -23.87
CA VAL A 147 -6.57 1.93 -23.98
C VAL A 147 -7.11 1.34 -22.67
N ASP A 148 -6.73 1.90 -21.54
CA ASP A 148 -7.10 1.40 -20.22
C ASP A 148 -8.54 1.81 -19.86
N VAL A 149 -8.93 3.07 -20.15
CA VAL A 149 -10.21 3.64 -19.71
C VAL A 149 -11.44 3.01 -20.34
N SER A 150 -11.29 2.25 -21.40
CA SER A 150 -12.39 1.57 -22.08
C SER A 150 -12.90 0.32 -21.36
N SER A 151 -12.19 -0.18 -20.36
CA SER A 151 -12.53 -1.44 -19.70
C SER A 151 -12.06 -1.53 -18.26
N ARG A 152 -12.82 -2.24 -17.42
CA ARG A 152 -12.40 -2.56 -16.06
C ARG A 152 -11.07 -3.34 -15.99
N ALA A 153 -10.77 -4.11 -17.02
CA ALA A 153 -9.52 -4.86 -17.12
C ALA A 153 -8.32 -3.92 -17.31
N GLY A 154 -8.47 -2.86 -18.11
CA GLY A 154 -7.44 -1.84 -18.30
C GLY A 154 -7.13 -1.10 -17.00
N TYR A 155 -8.16 -0.67 -16.27
CA TYR A 155 -7.98 -0.08 -14.94
C TYR A 155 -7.18 -1.00 -14.01
N ARG A 156 -7.62 -2.26 -13.89
CA ARG A 156 -6.95 -3.25 -13.05
C ARG A 156 -5.49 -3.43 -13.42
N TYR A 157 -5.22 -3.59 -14.72
CA TYR A 157 -3.88 -3.73 -15.24
C TYR A 157 -2.96 -2.57 -14.82
N ARG A 158 -3.42 -1.34 -14.97
CA ARG A 158 -2.63 -0.15 -14.67
C ARG A 158 -2.31 -0.01 -13.18
N TYR A 159 -3.29 -0.27 -12.33
CA TYR A 159 -3.08 -0.28 -10.88
C TYR A 159 -2.17 -1.43 -10.43
N GLU A 160 -2.27 -2.61 -11.07
CA GLU A 160 -1.38 -3.74 -10.80
C GLU A 160 0.06 -3.42 -11.19
N GLN A 161 0.26 -2.89 -12.39
CA GLN A 161 1.57 -2.52 -12.91
C GLN A 161 2.32 -1.61 -11.91
N MET A 162 1.66 -0.58 -11.42
CA MET A 162 2.27 0.31 -10.43
C MET A 162 2.61 -0.43 -9.14
N ARG A 163 1.66 -1.17 -8.57
CA ARG A 163 1.85 -1.83 -7.27
C ARG A 163 2.84 -2.98 -7.30
N GLN A 164 3.10 -3.56 -8.47
CA GLN A 164 4.12 -4.61 -8.65
C GLN A 164 5.54 -4.07 -8.82
N LEU A 165 5.71 -2.75 -8.95
CA LEU A 165 7.02 -2.14 -9.13
C LEU A 165 7.95 -2.48 -7.95
N PRO A 166 9.11 -3.14 -8.18
CA PRO A 166 10.01 -3.54 -7.10
C PRO A 166 10.50 -2.36 -6.25
N GLU A 167 10.73 -1.21 -6.87
CA GLU A 167 11.17 0.02 -6.21
C GLU A 167 10.16 0.58 -5.23
N LEU A 168 8.88 0.26 -5.42
CA LEU A 168 7.77 0.75 -4.59
C LEU A 168 7.54 -0.13 -3.36
N GLN A 169 7.97 -1.40 -3.37
CA GLN A 169 7.61 -2.37 -2.32
C GLN A 169 8.05 -1.94 -0.92
N GLY A 170 9.27 -1.41 -0.79
CA GLY A 170 9.77 -0.88 0.47
C GLY A 170 8.92 0.26 1.04
N LEU A 171 8.46 1.16 0.16
CA LEU A 171 7.56 2.24 0.55
C LEU A 171 6.18 1.71 0.97
N LEU A 172 5.59 0.81 0.20
CA LEU A 172 4.27 0.22 0.52
C LEU A 172 4.25 -0.60 1.83
N SER A 173 5.41 -1.04 2.27
CA SER A 173 5.56 -1.81 3.52
C SER A 173 5.82 -0.93 4.75
N LYS A 174 5.95 0.39 4.57
CA LYS A 174 6.31 1.33 5.63
C LYS A 174 5.22 2.37 5.87
N GLY A 175 4.86 2.54 7.14
CA GLY A 175 3.87 3.55 7.55
C GLY A 175 2.46 3.29 7.04
N SER A 176 1.55 4.15 7.44
CA SER A 176 0.15 4.12 6.98
C SER A 176 0.02 4.81 5.63
N HIS A 177 -0.80 4.26 4.73
CA HIS A 177 -1.04 4.86 3.41
C HIS A 177 -2.46 5.39 3.31
N TYR A 178 -2.57 6.65 2.92
CA TYR A 178 -3.82 7.35 2.60
C TYR A 178 -3.72 7.95 1.21
N ALA A 179 -4.76 7.87 0.43
CA ALA A 179 -4.80 8.38 -0.93
C ALA A 179 -6.08 9.16 -1.20
N ILE A 180 -5.95 10.20 -1.98
CA ILE A 180 -7.04 10.79 -2.75
C ILE A 180 -6.80 10.48 -4.22
N TRP A 181 -7.80 10.67 -5.05
CA TRP A 181 -7.68 10.55 -6.51
C TRP A 181 -7.64 11.93 -7.17
N ASP A 182 -7.06 11.95 -8.39
CA ASP A 182 -7.21 13.05 -9.34
C ASP A 182 -7.60 12.45 -10.70
N ASP A 183 -7.66 13.23 -11.75
CA ASP A 183 -8.22 12.84 -13.05
C ASP A 183 -7.57 11.59 -13.66
N HIS A 184 -6.26 11.47 -13.62
CA HIS A 184 -5.54 10.32 -14.16
C HIS A 184 -5.80 9.00 -13.40
N ASP A 185 -6.33 9.06 -12.19
CA ASP A 185 -6.70 7.86 -11.42
C ASP A 185 -7.98 7.20 -11.94
N PHE A 186 -8.83 7.94 -12.66
CA PHE A 186 -10.12 7.44 -13.13
C PHE A 186 -10.45 7.76 -14.60
N GLY A 187 -9.60 8.53 -15.31
CA GLY A 187 -9.88 8.89 -16.68
C GLY A 187 -8.69 9.45 -17.45
N PRO A 188 -8.92 9.95 -18.65
CA PRO A 188 -7.97 10.77 -19.39
C PRO A 188 -7.67 12.10 -18.70
N ASP A 189 -6.64 12.80 -19.20
CA ASP A 189 -6.25 14.14 -18.76
C ASP A 189 -7.43 15.11 -18.67
N ASN A 190 -7.57 15.81 -17.55
CA ASN A 190 -8.66 16.72 -17.22
C ASN A 190 -10.07 16.07 -17.15
N SER A 191 -10.16 14.79 -16.86
CA SER A 191 -11.45 14.15 -16.60
C SER A 191 -12.07 14.72 -15.34
N ASP A 192 -13.38 14.92 -15.38
CA ASP A 192 -14.19 15.32 -14.23
C ASP A 192 -15.40 14.39 -14.06
N GLY A 193 -16.30 14.69 -13.13
CA GLY A 193 -17.47 13.87 -12.85
C GLY A 193 -18.68 14.13 -13.76
N SER A 194 -18.51 14.87 -14.86
CA SER A 194 -19.59 15.22 -15.81
C SER A 194 -19.68 14.27 -16.99
#